data_af2b48d4e3f118071e796015c26d8250
#
_entry.id   af2b48d4e3f118071e796015c26d8250
#
_cell.length_a   1.000
_cell.length_b   1.000
_cell.length_c   1.000
_cell.angle_alpha   90.00
_cell.angle_beta   90.00
_cell.angle_gamma   90.00
#
_symmetry.space_group_name_H-M   'P 1'
#
loop_
_entity.id
_entity.type
_entity.pdbx_description
1 polymer ?
#
loop_
_entity_poly.entity_id
_entity_poly.type
_entity_poly.pdbx_seq_one_letter_code
_entity_poly.pdbx_strand_id
1 'polypeptide(L)'
;MKKAAVASMIVLAAVAVAGIIPGKTNRIAASPEENTGEEAAEENAQEKVEDPLLPEIDTSVKIEAGSRVAVVSKNTEGQFWDKVQAGMEDAVKAVNEAYGFSKEDAVTMTFEGPDDEREVETQINTLDAVIAENPAALCLSAGDMESCQAQLETATENGIPVVVFDSNVADTELVGAFRSTDNEKAGEMAAEKLSEALNGSGKIAVFSAQEKTASIQDRISGFQRKIAESDGIEVAEIIYQDGVEDMEAAMKEALEKHPDLAGVYCTNADISEMYLGLKKPEDSNIVMIGTDATDKQQKAVKDGAELGIVSQDPYAMGYITILTALDLTKEGVNVEKNSLLEPQWIDSTNMENPAYSNYIY
;
A
#
# COMPACT_ATOMS: atom_id res chain seq x y z
N MET A 1 -24.51 32.57 42.53
CA MET A 1 -24.46 31.90 43.85
C MET A 1 -24.14 30.43 43.66
N LYS A 2 -23.15 29.96 44.41
CA LYS A 2 -22.70 28.61 44.70
C LYS A 2 -21.95 27.84 43.63
N LYS A 3 -20.62 27.88 43.80
CA LYS A 3 -19.60 26.95 43.41
C LYS A 3 -19.82 25.59 44.08
N ALA A 4 -19.49 24.50 43.38
CA ALA A 4 -19.06 23.27 44.06
C ALA A 4 -17.97 22.64 43.23
N ALA A 5 -16.77 22.64 43.78
CA ALA A 5 -15.64 21.83 43.37
C ALA A 5 -15.74 20.45 44.05
N VAL A 6 -15.38 19.40 43.37
CA VAL A 6 -15.08 18.12 44.01
C VAL A 6 -13.74 17.63 43.49
N ALA A 7 -12.91 17.31 44.47
CA ALA A 7 -11.50 17.01 44.36
C ALA A 7 -11.22 15.52 44.03
N SER A 8 -10.00 15.31 43.53
CA SER A 8 -9.26 14.07 43.31
C SER A 8 -9.31 13.06 44.45
N MET A 9 -9.22 11.80 44.14
CA MET A 9 -8.70 10.80 45.06
C MET A 9 -7.89 9.73 44.29
N ILE A 10 -6.59 9.83 44.49
CA ILE A 10 -5.60 8.83 44.12
C ILE A 10 -5.63 7.73 45.19
N VAL A 11 -5.69 6.48 44.82
CA VAL A 11 -5.42 5.35 45.73
C VAL A 11 -4.32 4.49 45.12
N LEU A 12 -3.13 4.62 45.72
CA LEU A 12 -2.05 3.63 45.62
C LEU A 12 -2.34 2.47 46.60
N ALA A 13 -2.20 1.24 46.15
CA ALA A 13 -2.05 0.12 47.06
C ALA A 13 -0.95 -0.81 46.51
N ALA A 14 0.19 -0.78 47.18
CA ALA A 14 1.24 -1.78 47.07
C ALA A 14 1.02 -2.84 48.17
N VAL A 15 1.10 -4.12 47.80
CA VAL A 15 1.27 -5.20 48.79
C VAL A 15 2.34 -6.14 48.29
N ALA A 16 3.46 -6.16 49.02
CA ALA A 16 4.50 -7.19 48.97
C ALA A 16 4.21 -8.23 50.06
N VAL A 17 4.33 -9.50 49.73
CA VAL A 17 4.52 -10.54 50.74
C VAL A 17 5.58 -11.55 50.26
N ALA A 18 6.62 -11.64 51.04
CA ALA A 18 7.70 -12.63 50.95
C ALA A 18 7.30 -13.94 51.65
N GLY A 19 7.82 -15.04 51.16
CA GLY A 19 7.73 -16.33 51.82
C GLY A 19 8.97 -17.19 51.51
N ILE A 20 9.83 -17.34 52.50
CA ILE A 20 11.07 -18.14 52.56
C ILE A 20 10.72 -19.51 53.14
N ILE A 21 11.40 -20.64 52.76
CA ILE A 21 12.39 -21.46 53.50
C ILE A 21 12.40 -22.95 52.99
N PRO A 22 13.37 -23.83 53.34
CA PRO A 22 14.70 -24.05 52.75
C PRO A 22 15.07 -25.53 52.51
N GLY A 23 16.32 -25.71 52.03
CA GLY A 23 17.17 -26.88 52.33
C GLY A 23 17.22 -27.96 51.25
N LYS A 24 18.34 -28.47 50.83
CA LYS A 24 19.60 -28.89 51.47
C LYS A 24 20.70 -29.09 50.40
N THR A 25 21.88 -28.79 50.85
CA THR A 25 23.21 -29.00 50.27
C THR A 25 23.49 -30.39 49.69
N ASN A 26 24.24 -30.45 48.56
CA ASN A 26 25.47 -31.29 48.52
C ASN A 26 26.50 -30.71 47.54
N ARG A 27 27.72 -30.51 48.04
CA ARG A 27 28.90 -30.11 47.30
C ARG A 27 29.55 -31.35 46.69
N ILE A 28 29.99 -31.24 45.43
CA ILE A 28 31.26 -31.86 44.99
C ILE A 28 31.92 -30.89 44.00
N ALA A 29 33.19 -30.60 44.25
CA ALA A 29 34.04 -29.72 43.46
C ALA A 29 34.74 -30.49 42.34
N ALA A 30 34.91 -29.86 41.19
CA ALA A 30 36.01 -30.10 40.27
C ALA A 30 36.26 -28.88 39.41
N SER A 31 37.52 -28.57 39.23
CA SER A 31 38.13 -27.36 38.66
C SER A 31 38.01 -27.26 37.12
N PRO A 32 38.51 -26.15 36.54
CA PRO A 32 37.99 -25.55 35.32
C PRO A 32 38.72 -26.05 34.06
N GLU A 33 38.00 -26.21 33.00
CA GLU A 33 38.55 -26.16 31.64
C GLU A 33 38.00 -24.95 30.91
N GLU A 34 38.91 -24.07 30.50
CA GLU A 34 38.68 -22.99 29.55
C GLU A 34 38.19 -23.57 28.23
N ASN A 35 37.04 -23.18 27.81
CA ASN A 35 36.66 -23.35 26.41
C ASN A 35 36.15 -22.00 25.89
N THR A 36 37.06 -21.29 25.23
CA THR A 36 36.78 -20.13 24.42
C THR A 36 36.00 -20.58 23.18
N GLY A 37 34.66 -20.57 23.26
CA GLY A 37 33.78 -20.69 22.13
C GLY A 37 33.34 -19.30 21.73
N GLU A 38 33.96 -18.72 20.70
CA GLU A 38 33.39 -17.65 19.90
C GLU A 38 32.11 -18.18 19.26
N GLU A 39 30.96 -17.80 19.80
CA GLU A 39 29.69 -17.85 19.03
C GLU A 39 29.80 -16.79 17.93
N ALA A 40 30.22 -17.23 16.75
CA ALA A 40 30.01 -16.49 15.53
C ALA A 40 28.49 -16.40 15.33
N ALA A 41 27.96 -15.20 15.49
CA ALA A 41 26.65 -14.85 14.95
C ALA A 41 26.75 -15.08 13.43
N GLU A 42 26.15 -16.15 12.92
CA GLU A 42 25.86 -16.30 11.51
C GLU A 42 24.86 -15.19 11.16
N GLU A 43 25.39 -14.09 10.68
CA GLU A 43 24.65 -13.11 9.91
C GLU A 43 24.12 -13.85 8.68
N ASN A 44 22.83 -14.15 8.70
CA ASN A 44 22.11 -14.73 7.57
C ASN A 44 22.11 -13.65 6.50
N ALA A 45 23.15 -13.62 5.68
CA ALA A 45 23.16 -12.85 4.43
C ALA A 45 22.12 -13.51 3.52
N GLN A 46 20.86 -13.06 3.62
CA GLN A 46 19.90 -13.27 2.54
C GLN A 46 20.54 -12.65 1.31
N GLU A 47 20.87 -13.48 0.34
CA GLU A 47 21.24 -13.04 -1.00
C GLU A 47 20.15 -12.06 -1.45
N LYS A 48 20.51 -10.76 -1.59
CA LYS A 48 19.62 -9.79 -2.21
C LYS A 48 19.30 -10.31 -3.59
N VAL A 49 18.09 -10.78 -3.80
CA VAL A 49 17.56 -10.99 -5.14
C VAL A 49 17.50 -9.59 -5.74
N GLU A 50 18.37 -9.29 -6.70
CA GLU A 50 18.32 -8.02 -7.42
C GLU A 50 16.98 -7.99 -8.15
N ASP A 51 16.11 -7.06 -7.77
CA ASP A 51 14.87 -6.82 -8.47
C ASP A 51 15.21 -6.12 -9.80
N PRO A 52 14.95 -6.75 -10.95
CA PRO A 52 15.29 -6.19 -12.25
C PRO A 52 14.49 -4.92 -12.60
N LEU A 53 13.47 -4.58 -11.81
CA LEU A 53 12.67 -3.37 -11.99
C LEU A 53 13.26 -2.16 -11.27
N LEU A 54 14.21 -2.35 -10.34
CA LEU A 54 14.79 -1.23 -9.60
C LEU A 54 15.91 -0.58 -10.40
N PRO A 55 15.84 0.75 -10.65
CA PRO A 55 16.90 1.46 -11.37
C PRO A 55 18.15 1.59 -10.51
N GLU A 56 19.32 1.56 -11.17
CA GLU A 56 20.59 1.91 -10.54
C GLU A 56 20.63 3.40 -10.16
N ILE A 57 21.33 3.71 -9.07
CA ILE A 57 21.52 5.09 -8.62
C ILE A 57 22.66 5.75 -9.40
N ASP A 58 22.32 6.75 -10.21
CA ASP A 58 23.32 7.55 -10.94
C ASP A 58 23.93 8.62 -10.02
N THR A 59 25.14 8.35 -9.53
CA THR A 59 25.89 9.28 -8.69
C THR A 59 26.60 10.40 -9.46
N SER A 60 26.52 10.40 -10.80
CA SER A 60 27.06 11.50 -11.61
C SER A 60 26.25 12.80 -11.45
N VAL A 61 25.03 12.70 -10.96
CA VAL A 61 24.11 13.82 -10.71
C VAL A 61 24.16 14.21 -9.24
N LYS A 62 24.31 15.51 -8.97
CA LYS A 62 24.48 15.99 -7.58
C LYS A 62 23.14 16.07 -6.85
N ILE A 63 22.96 15.34 -5.76
CA ILE A 63 21.91 15.55 -4.76
C ILE A 63 22.43 16.51 -3.69
N GLU A 64 21.58 17.41 -3.20
CA GLU A 64 21.93 18.28 -2.08
C GLU A 64 21.93 17.47 -0.77
N ALA A 65 23.05 17.55 -0.02
CA ALA A 65 23.18 16.88 1.26
C ALA A 65 22.13 17.39 2.26
N GLY A 66 21.57 16.49 3.07
CA GLY A 66 20.52 16.83 4.04
C GLY A 66 19.13 17.07 3.43
N SER A 67 18.94 16.76 2.14
CA SER A 67 17.63 16.87 1.50
C SER A 67 16.58 16.04 2.23
N ARG A 68 15.37 16.61 2.41
CA ARG A 68 14.22 15.91 2.97
C ARG A 68 13.13 15.75 1.92
N VAL A 69 12.69 14.54 1.69
CA VAL A 69 11.53 14.22 0.86
C VAL A 69 10.32 14.04 1.78
N ALA A 70 9.25 14.79 1.55
CA ALA A 70 8.00 14.60 2.27
C ALA A 70 7.08 13.69 1.45
N VAL A 71 6.54 12.64 2.06
CA VAL A 71 5.57 11.75 1.43
C VAL A 71 4.23 11.88 2.13
N VAL A 72 3.19 12.20 1.37
CA VAL A 72 1.81 12.22 1.85
C VAL A 72 1.01 11.18 1.08
N SER A 73 0.66 10.12 1.78
CA SER A 73 -0.13 9.01 1.25
C SER A 73 -1.63 9.25 1.46
N LYS A 74 -2.48 8.58 0.67
CA LYS A 74 -3.93 8.56 0.87
C LYS A 74 -4.36 7.61 1.98
N ASN A 75 -3.46 6.68 2.37
CA ASN A 75 -3.63 5.76 3.48
C ASN A 75 -2.24 5.37 4.00
N THR A 76 -2.11 5.17 5.31
CA THR A 76 -0.86 4.77 5.97
C THR A 76 -0.94 3.37 6.57
N GLU A 77 -2.08 2.70 6.48
CA GLU A 77 -2.33 1.38 7.05
C GLU A 77 -2.46 0.30 5.98
N GLY A 78 -2.09 -0.93 6.32
CA GLY A 78 -2.25 -2.11 5.49
C GLY A 78 -0.99 -2.54 4.73
N GLN A 79 -0.96 -3.83 4.35
CA GLN A 79 0.23 -4.48 3.80
C GLN A 79 0.74 -3.86 2.48
N PHE A 80 -0.15 -3.31 1.66
CA PHE A 80 0.23 -2.57 0.47
C PHE A 80 1.06 -1.33 0.83
N TRP A 81 0.59 -0.51 1.78
CA TRP A 81 1.27 0.72 2.20
C TRP A 81 2.55 0.45 2.97
N ASP A 82 2.59 -0.63 3.78
CA ASP A 82 3.82 -1.11 4.43
C ASP A 82 4.92 -1.41 3.39
N LYS A 83 4.54 -2.02 2.27
CA LYS A 83 5.48 -2.33 1.17
C LYS A 83 5.91 -1.09 0.40
N VAL A 84 5.00 -0.15 0.13
CA VAL A 84 5.34 1.14 -0.49
C VAL A 84 6.35 1.88 0.38
N GLN A 85 6.08 2.00 1.69
CA GLN A 85 6.97 2.68 2.62
C GLN A 85 8.33 1.98 2.71
N ALA A 86 8.37 0.65 2.79
CA ALA A 86 9.61 -0.12 2.81
C ALA A 86 10.47 0.14 1.57
N GLY A 87 9.86 0.16 0.38
CA GLY A 87 10.55 0.52 -0.87
C GLY A 87 11.13 1.93 -0.84
N MET A 88 10.36 2.89 -0.31
CA MET A 88 10.81 4.28 -0.15
C MET A 88 11.98 4.40 0.83
N GLU A 89 11.91 3.74 1.98
CA GLU A 89 12.98 3.72 3.00
C GLU A 89 14.27 3.10 2.45
N ASP A 90 14.16 1.99 1.72
CA ASP A 90 15.31 1.34 1.10
C ASP A 90 15.91 2.20 -0.03
N ALA A 91 15.10 2.95 -0.79
CA ALA A 91 15.61 3.92 -1.76
C ALA A 91 16.42 5.04 -1.09
N VAL A 92 15.91 5.63 0.00
CA VAL A 92 16.63 6.63 0.80
C VAL A 92 17.96 6.08 1.32
N LYS A 93 17.93 4.85 1.84
CA LYS A 93 19.14 4.18 2.33
C LYS A 93 20.14 3.94 1.21
N ALA A 94 19.70 3.43 0.07
CA ALA A 94 20.55 3.16 -1.09
C ALA A 94 21.20 4.46 -1.64
N VAL A 95 20.44 5.57 -1.70
CA VAL A 95 20.96 6.89 -2.07
C VAL A 95 22.04 7.35 -1.09
N ASN A 96 21.78 7.25 0.22
CA ASN A 96 22.75 7.65 1.24
C ASN A 96 24.03 6.82 1.15
N GLU A 97 23.93 5.52 0.91
CA GLU A 97 25.08 4.64 0.70
C GLU A 97 25.85 5.02 -0.57
N ALA A 98 25.16 5.22 -1.69
CA ALA A 98 25.78 5.54 -2.98
C ALA A 98 26.53 6.89 -2.98
N TYR A 99 25.96 7.90 -2.31
CA TYR A 99 26.59 9.23 -2.21
C TYR A 99 27.54 9.37 -1.01
N GLY A 100 27.59 8.39 -0.11
CA GLY A 100 28.38 8.45 1.12
C GLY A 100 27.85 9.45 2.15
N PHE A 101 26.54 9.74 2.10
CA PHE A 101 25.88 10.65 3.04
C PHE A 101 25.65 9.98 4.40
N SER A 102 25.78 10.74 5.47
CA SER A 102 25.54 10.27 6.83
C SER A 102 25.24 11.41 7.77
N LYS A 103 24.56 11.13 8.89
CA LYS A 103 24.19 12.11 9.91
C LYS A 103 23.38 13.28 9.31
N GLU A 104 23.86 14.53 9.50
CA GLU A 104 23.24 15.76 9.01
C GLU A 104 23.26 15.91 7.48
N ASP A 105 24.14 15.18 6.80
CA ASP A 105 24.21 15.17 5.33
C ASP A 105 23.25 14.12 4.71
N ALA A 106 22.70 13.23 5.51
CA ALA A 106 21.84 12.17 5.02
C ALA A 106 20.53 12.72 4.41
N VAL A 107 20.16 12.19 3.25
CA VAL A 107 18.78 12.32 2.74
C VAL A 107 17.84 11.64 3.73
N THR A 108 16.73 12.28 4.01
CA THR A 108 15.69 11.78 4.91
C THR A 108 14.32 11.81 4.22
N MET A 109 13.39 11.05 4.72
CA MET A 109 11.99 11.12 4.32
C MET A 109 11.04 11.12 5.52
N THR A 110 9.84 11.65 5.33
CA THR A 110 8.68 11.41 6.18
C THR A 110 7.62 10.67 5.39
N PHE A 111 6.82 9.81 6.04
CA PHE A 111 5.68 9.13 5.43
C PHE A 111 4.48 9.40 6.31
N GLU A 112 3.55 10.21 5.81
CA GLU A 112 2.44 10.77 6.57
C GLU A 112 1.15 10.67 5.75
N GLY A 113 0.00 10.71 6.42
CA GLY A 113 -1.31 10.68 5.78
C GLY A 113 -2.39 10.20 6.75
N PRO A 114 -3.63 10.06 6.27
CA PRO A 114 -4.70 9.44 7.05
C PRO A 114 -4.48 7.92 7.19
N ASP A 115 -5.13 7.32 8.17
CA ASP A 115 -5.22 5.87 8.35
C ASP A 115 -6.45 5.26 7.63
N ASP A 116 -7.22 6.10 6.95
CA ASP A 116 -8.37 5.72 6.11
C ASP A 116 -8.41 6.63 4.87
N GLU A 117 -8.40 6.06 3.67
CA GLU A 117 -8.38 6.82 2.41
C GLU A 117 -9.62 7.70 2.18
N ARG A 118 -10.69 7.52 2.98
CA ARG A 118 -11.88 8.38 2.99
C ARG A 118 -11.67 9.70 3.71
N GLU A 119 -10.63 9.82 4.51
CA GLU A 119 -10.32 11.02 5.28
C GLU A 119 -9.56 12.08 4.47
N VAL A 120 -10.15 12.53 3.36
CA VAL A 120 -9.55 13.50 2.44
C VAL A 120 -9.15 14.80 3.14
N GLU A 121 -9.94 15.29 4.10
CA GLU A 121 -9.61 16.50 4.86
C GLU A 121 -8.34 16.32 5.72
N THR A 122 -8.13 15.14 6.30
CA THR A 122 -6.89 14.80 7.02
C THR A 122 -5.70 14.85 6.07
N GLN A 123 -5.83 14.32 4.85
CA GLN A 123 -4.77 14.39 3.84
C GLN A 123 -4.44 15.84 3.45
N ILE A 124 -5.46 16.68 3.21
CA ILE A 124 -5.27 18.10 2.85
C ILE A 124 -4.51 18.83 3.98
N ASN A 125 -4.92 18.64 5.23
CA ASN A 125 -4.27 19.27 6.39
C ASN A 125 -2.82 18.81 6.54
N THR A 126 -2.53 17.53 6.25
CA THR A 126 -1.16 16.99 6.24
C THR A 126 -0.33 17.63 5.14
N LEU A 127 -0.87 17.79 3.92
CA LEU A 127 -0.21 18.49 2.82
C LEU A 127 0.14 19.94 3.19
N ASP A 128 -0.79 20.70 3.77
CA ASP A 128 -0.54 22.06 4.22
C ASP A 128 0.61 22.12 5.23
N ALA A 129 0.65 21.20 6.18
CA ALA A 129 1.70 21.12 7.18
C ALA A 129 3.08 20.82 6.57
N VAL A 130 3.19 19.79 5.73
CA VAL A 130 4.49 19.39 5.15
C VAL A 130 5.02 20.39 4.14
N ILE A 131 4.14 21.06 3.36
CA ILE A 131 4.54 22.13 2.41
C ILE A 131 5.08 23.33 3.18
N ALA A 132 4.49 23.70 4.32
CA ALA A 132 4.97 24.78 5.18
C ALA A 132 6.39 24.54 5.74
N GLU A 133 6.83 23.30 5.83
CA GLU A 133 8.19 22.91 6.23
C GLU A 133 9.20 22.98 5.10
N ASN A 134 8.78 23.29 3.87
CA ASN A 134 9.60 23.47 2.68
C ASN A 134 10.54 22.28 2.40
N PRO A 135 10.01 21.06 2.14
CA PRO A 135 10.83 19.91 1.78
C PRO A 135 11.53 20.10 0.43
N ALA A 136 12.58 19.32 0.18
CA ALA A 136 13.28 19.32 -1.11
C ALA A 136 12.39 18.80 -2.25
N ALA A 137 11.48 17.87 -1.95
CA ALA A 137 10.46 17.35 -2.87
C ALA A 137 9.25 16.84 -2.08
N LEU A 138 8.09 16.82 -2.73
CA LEU A 138 6.82 16.27 -2.24
C LEU A 138 6.43 15.05 -3.08
N CYS A 139 6.13 13.92 -2.42
CA CYS A 139 5.48 12.77 -3.03
C CYS A 139 4.04 12.69 -2.52
N LEU A 140 3.07 12.54 -3.44
CA LEU A 140 1.64 12.50 -3.11
C LEU A 140 0.97 11.30 -3.77
N SER A 141 0.20 10.52 -2.99
CA SER A 141 -0.85 9.63 -3.51
C SER A 141 -2.20 10.22 -3.14
N ALA A 142 -2.98 10.69 -4.13
CA ALA A 142 -4.21 11.42 -3.86
C ALA A 142 -5.39 10.49 -3.55
N GLY A 143 -6.08 10.72 -2.43
CA GLY A 143 -7.34 10.03 -2.09
C GLY A 143 -8.52 10.48 -2.97
N ASP A 144 -8.57 11.77 -3.27
CA ASP A 144 -9.51 12.40 -4.20
C ASP A 144 -8.71 13.23 -5.20
N MET A 145 -8.91 12.98 -6.50
CA MET A 145 -8.11 13.57 -7.56
C MET A 145 -8.24 15.09 -7.69
N GLU A 146 -9.32 15.69 -7.20
CA GLU A 146 -9.59 17.13 -7.34
C GLU A 146 -9.26 17.90 -6.06
N SER A 147 -9.25 17.25 -4.89
CA SER A 147 -9.24 17.93 -3.59
C SER A 147 -7.91 18.56 -3.19
N CYS A 148 -6.78 18.15 -3.78
CA CYS A 148 -5.44 18.61 -3.41
C CYS A 148 -4.90 19.74 -4.30
N GLN A 149 -5.69 20.30 -5.21
CA GLN A 149 -5.21 21.28 -6.21
C GLN A 149 -4.54 22.51 -5.57
N ALA A 150 -5.17 23.12 -4.57
CA ALA A 150 -4.62 24.33 -3.91
C ALA A 150 -3.26 24.07 -3.23
N GLN A 151 -3.06 22.87 -2.68
CA GLN A 151 -1.80 22.45 -2.07
C GLN A 151 -0.72 22.25 -3.13
N LEU A 152 -1.07 21.66 -4.28
CA LEU A 152 -0.16 21.49 -5.41
C LEU A 152 0.26 22.84 -6.03
N GLU A 153 -0.68 23.78 -6.17
CA GLU A 153 -0.39 25.15 -6.57
C GLU A 153 0.59 25.82 -5.59
N THR A 154 0.35 25.68 -4.27
CA THR A 154 1.23 26.20 -3.23
C THR A 154 2.62 25.56 -3.27
N ALA A 155 2.72 24.25 -3.46
CA ALA A 155 4.00 23.56 -3.61
C ALA A 155 4.78 24.10 -4.82
N THR A 156 4.09 24.27 -5.96
CA THR A 156 4.67 24.83 -7.19
C THR A 156 5.16 26.27 -6.99
N GLU A 157 4.36 27.13 -6.34
CA GLU A 157 4.74 28.52 -6.02
C GLU A 157 5.96 28.59 -5.10
N ASN A 158 6.12 27.64 -4.19
CA ASN A 158 7.29 27.51 -3.32
C ASN A 158 8.50 26.85 -4.01
N GLY A 159 8.36 26.40 -5.27
CA GLY A 159 9.43 25.71 -6.01
C GLY A 159 9.68 24.28 -5.53
N ILE A 160 8.73 23.66 -4.85
CA ILE A 160 8.82 22.28 -4.39
C ILE A 160 8.36 21.36 -5.53
N PRO A 161 9.25 20.53 -6.12
CA PRO A 161 8.83 19.57 -7.14
C PRO A 161 7.93 18.50 -6.55
N VAL A 162 6.92 18.10 -7.33
CA VAL A 162 5.91 17.12 -6.93
C VAL A 162 6.01 15.85 -7.77
N VAL A 163 6.13 14.70 -7.11
CA VAL A 163 5.89 13.37 -7.70
C VAL A 163 4.57 12.84 -7.19
N VAL A 164 3.68 12.49 -8.09
CA VAL A 164 2.48 11.75 -7.72
C VAL A 164 2.75 10.26 -7.89
N PHE A 165 2.27 9.44 -6.95
CA PHE A 165 2.43 7.99 -7.02
C PHE A 165 1.11 7.28 -6.70
N ASP A 166 0.98 6.00 -7.08
CA ASP A 166 -0.21 5.15 -6.91
C ASP A 166 -1.47 5.75 -7.57
N SER A 167 -1.98 6.86 -7.06
CA SER A 167 -3.20 7.50 -7.54
C SER A 167 -2.96 8.95 -7.94
N ASN A 168 -3.33 9.29 -9.18
CA ASN A 168 -3.05 10.58 -9.80
C ASN A 168 -4.02 11.69 -9.33
N VAL A 169 -3.70 12.91 -9.73
CA VAL A 169 -4.52 14.11 -9.54
C VAL A 169 -5.11 14.56 -10.88
N ALA A 170 -6.19 15.36 -10.84
CA ALA A 170 -6.86 15.84 -12.05
C ALA A 170 -5.99 16.82 -12.85
N ASP A 171 -5.29 17.74 -12.17
CA ASP A 171 -4.40 18.70 -12.84
C ASP A 171 -2.96 18.19 -12.87
N THR A 172 -2.63 17.44 -13.92
CA THR A 172 -1.29 16.87 -14.11
C THR A 172 -0.22 17.89 -14.54
N GLU A 173 -0.57 19.13 -14.82
CA GLU A 173 0.41 20.18 -15.15
C GLU A 173 1.20 20.62 -13.91
N LEU A 174 0.63 20.49 -12.71
CA LEU A 174 1.27 20.76 -11.43
C LEU A 174 2.19 19.62 -10.96
N VAL A 175 2.24 18.50 -11.69
CA VAL A 175 2.98 17.29 -11.34
C VAL A 175 4.26 17.20 -12.15
N GLY A 176 5.40 17.02 -11.50
CA GLY A 176 6.69 16.78 -12.15
C GLY A 176 6.80 15.40 -12.76
N ALA A 177 6.32 14.37 -12.06
CA ALA A 177 6.29 12.98 -12.54
C ALA A 177 5.20 12.16 -11.85
N PHE A 178 4.76 11.09 -12.53
CA PHE A 178 3.80 10.10 -12.01
C PHE A 178 4.37 8.69 -12.05
N ARG A 179 4.23 7.95 -10.95
CA ARG A 179 4.70 6.58 -10.74
C ARG A 179 3.58 5.73 -10.18
N SER A 180 3.13 4.72 -10.92
CA SER A 180 1.97 3.93 -10.52
C SER A 180 1.99 2.56 -11.19
N THR A 181 1.06 1.69 -10.80
CA THR A 181 0.66 0.55 -11.60
C THR A 181 -0.13 1.02 -12.82
N ASP A 182 -0.04 0.29 -13.94
CA ASP A 182 -0.98 0.42 -15.06
C ASP A 182 -2.37 -0.08 -14.62
N ASN A 183 -3.14 0.84 -14.03
CA ASN A 183 -4.43 0.52 -13.44
C ASN A 183 -5.52 0.20 -14.48
N GLU A 184 -5.45 0.79 -15.70
CA GLU A 184 -6.33 0.36 -16.80
C GLU A 184 -6.08 -1.11 -17.15
N LYS A 185 -4.80 -1.48 -17.29
CA LYS A 185 -4.42 -2.87 -17.59
C LYS A 185 -4.76 -3.83 -16.45
N ALA A 186 -4.68 -3.37 -15.19
CA ALA A 186 -5.12 -4.16 -14.04
C ALA A 186 -6.63 -4.46 -14.13
N GLY A 187 -7.44 -3.47 -14.47
CA GLY A 187 -8.88 -3.66 -14.71
C GLY A 187 -9.17 -4.59 -15.88
N GLU A 188 -8.46 -4.41 -17.02
CA GLU A 188 -8.58 -5.32 -18.18
C GLU A 188 -8.25 -6.77 -17.80
N MET A 189 -7.17 -6.98 -17.06
CA MET A 189 -6.75 -8.31 -16.59
C MET A 189 -7.81 -8.95 -15.70
N ALA A 190 -8.40 -8.20 -14.76
CA ALA A 190 -9.50 -8.69 -13.91
C ALA A 190 -10.70 -9.11 -14.75
N ALA A 191 -11.11 -8.30 -15.73
CA ALA A 191 -12.22 -8.60 -16.63
C ALA A 191 -11.96 -9.84 -17.48
N GLU A 192 -10.75 -9.96 -18.05
CA GLU A 192 -10.35 -11.12 -18.85
C GLU A 192 -10.42 -12.41 -18.02
N LYS A 193 -9.81 -12.41 -16.83
CA LYS A 193 -9.79 -13.57 -15.94
C LYS A 193 -11.18 -13.96 -15.45
N LEU A 194 -12.02 -12.97 -15.14
CA LEU A 194 -13.40 -13.23 -14.74
C LEU A 194 -14.23 -13.80 -15.90
N SER A 195 -14.08 -13.24 -17.10
CA SER A 195 -14.74 -13.73 -18.32
C SER A 195 -14.31 -15.16 -18.65
N GLU A 196 -12.99 -15.46 -18.60
CA GLU A 196 -12.47 -16.81 -18.81
C GLU A 196 -13.09 -17.82 -17.83
N ALA A 197 -13.13 -17.48 -16.53
CA ALA A 197 -13.67 -18.35 -15.50
C ALA A 197 -15.19 -18.62 -15.66
N LEU A 198 -15.92 -17.62 -16.17
CA LEU A 198 -17.35 -17.71 -16.42
C LEU A 198 -17.69 -18.26 -17.82
N ASN A 199 -16.68 -18.65 -18.63
CA ASN A 199 -16.85 -19.07 -20.01
C ASN A 199 -17.63 -18.05 -20.86
N GLY A 200 -17.41 -16.75 -20.61
CA GLY A 200 -17.96 -15.65 -21.34
C GLY A 200 -19.46 -15.39 -21.09
N SER A 201 -20.04 -15.94 -20.01
CA SER A 201 -21.48 -15.78 -19.74
C SER A 201 -21.78 -15.76 -18.24
N GLY A 202 -22.62 -14.84 -17.81
CA GLY A 202 -23.08 -14.71 -16.44
C GLY A 202 -23.35 -13.29 -16.01
N LYS A 203 -23.90 -13.14 -14.81
CA LYS A 203 -24.13 -11.84 -14.19
C LYS A 203 -23.06 -11.60 -13.15
N ILE A 204 -22.48 -10.40 -13.12
CA ILE A 204 -21.41 -10.03 -12.20
C ILE A 204 -21.73 -8.72 -11.48
N ALA A 205 -21.13 -8.56 -10.30
CA ALA A 205 -21.09 -7.28 -9.59
C ALA A 205 -19.66 -6.81 -9.41
N VAL A 206 -19.46 -5.51 -9.32
CA VAL A 206 -18.18 -4.89 -8.98
C VAL A 206 -18.36 -4.15 -7.66
N PHE A 207 -17.53 -4.48 -6.70
CA PHE A 207 -17.40 -3.77 -5.44
C PHE A 207 -16.11 -2.95 -5.46
N SER A 208 -16.25 -1.66 -5.21
CA SER A 208 -15.17 -0.71 -5.47
C SER A 208 -14.91 0.20 -4.27
N ALA A 209 -13.64 0.60 -4.12
CA ALA A 209 -13.25 1.69 -3.24
C ALA A 209 -13.85 3.03 -3.75
N GLN A 210 -13.23 4.17 -3.42
CA GLN A 210 -13.79 5.49 -3.72
C GLN A 210 -13.80 5.79 -5.23
N GLU A 211 -14.95 6.24 -5.75
CA GLU A 211 -15.10 6.64 -7.15
C GLU A 211 -14.18 7.80 -7.54
N LYS A 212 -13.89 8.70 -6.60
CA LYS A 212 -13.07 9.90 -6.85
C LYS A 212 -11.56 9.65 -6.89
N THR A 213 -11.13 8.45 -6.63
CA THR A 213 -9.73 8.05 -6.66
C THR A 213 -9.32 7.66 -8.09
N ALA A 214 -8.29 8.31 -8.66
CA ALA A 214 -7.89 8.11 -10.04
C ALA A 214 -7.54 6.65 -10.37
N SER A 215 -6.77 5.96 -9.52
CA SER A 215 -6.41 4.55 -9.72
C SER A 215 -7.63 3.63 -9.77
N ILE A 216 -8.69 3.94 -9.02
CA ILE A 216 -9.95 3.21 -9.04
C ILE A 216 -10.73 3.48 -10.34
N GLN A 217 -10.79 4.74 -10.79
CA GLN A 217 -11.43 5.07 -12.07
C GLN A 217 -10.76 4.34 -13.23
N ASP A 218 -9.42 4.30 -13.25
CA ASP A 218 -8.66 3.60 -14.29
C ASP A 218 -8.94 2.09 -14.26
N ARG A 219 -8.94 1.45 -13.07
CA ARG A 219 -9.32 0.02 -12.93
C ARG A 219 -10.73 -0.26 -13.44
N ILE A 220 -11.69 0.57 -13.05
CA ILE A 220 -13.09 0.43 -13.51
C ILE A 220 -13.21 0.66 -15.01
N SER A 221 -12.53 1.67 -15.57
CA SER A 221 -12.51 1.95 -17.00
C SER A 221 -11.96 0.78 -17.80
N GLY A 222 -10.78 0.27 -17.40
CA GLY A 222 -10.18 -0.90 -18.04
C GLY A 222 -11.06 -2.15 -17.94
N PHE A 223 -11.64 -2.39 -16.77
CA PHE A 223 -12.56 -3.50 -16.53
C PHE A 223 -13.80 -3.41 -17.43
N GLN A 224 -14.47 -2.27 -17.44
CA GLN A 224 -15.69 -2.08 -18.24
C GLN A 224 -15.41 -2.20 -19.74
N ARG A 225 -14.29 -1.64 -20.21
CA ARG A 225 -13.88 -1.75 -21.62
C ARG A 225 -13.67 -3.20 -22.02
N LYS A 226 -12.97 -3.97 -21.19
CA LYS A 226 -12.62 -5.37 -21.50
C LYS A 226 -13.80 -6.31 -21.35
N ILE A 227 -14.60 -6.17 -20.31
CA ILE A 227 -15.76 -7.03 -20.06
C ILE A 227 -16.84 -6.87 -21.14
N ALA A 228 -16.95 -5.68 -21.75
CA ALA A 228 -17.88 -5.41 -22.85
C ALA A 228 -17.56 -6.19 -24.13
N GLU A 229 -16.36 -6.79 -24.25
CA GLU A 229 -16.02 -7.70 -25.34
C GLU A 229 -16.72 -9.06 -25.21
N SER A 230 -17.31 -9.37 -24.05
CA SER A 230 -18.00 -10.60 -23.74
C SER A 230 -19.50 -10.43 -23.75
N ASP A 231 -20.16 -10.61 -24.91
CA ASP A 231 -21.60 -10.40 -25.10
C ASP A 231 -22.50 -11.15 -24.13
N GLY A 232 -22.00 -12.21 -23.48
CA GLY A 232 -22.76 -13.03 -22.54
C GLY A 232 -22.64 -12.61 -21.09
N ILE A 233 -21.83 -11.61 -20.76
CA ILE A 233 -21.64 -11.12 -19.38
C ILE A 233 -22.42 -9.82 -19.17
N GLU A 234 -23.22 -9.82 -18.10
CA GLU A 234 -23.99 -8.64 -17.63
C GLU A 234 -23.34 -8.08 -16.36
N VAL A 235 -22.91 -6.82 -16.38
CA VAL A 235 -22.53 -6.10 -15.15
C VAL A 235 -23.81 -5.59 -14.50
N ALA A 236 -24.27 -6.26 -13.45
CA ALA A 236 -25.52 -5.94 -12.75
C ALA A 236 -25.43 -4.63 -11.97
N GLU A 237 -24.33 -4.43 -11.27
CA GLU A 237 -24.06 -3.21 -10.48
C GLU A 237 -22.55 -2.98 -10.32
N ILE A 238 -22.19 -1.70 -10.18
CA ILE A 238 -20.91 -1.25 -9.65
C ILE A 238 -21.24 -0.42 -8.42
N ILE A 239 -20.75 -0.85 -7.25
CA ILE A 239 -21.00 -0.18 -5.97
C ILE A 239 -19.70 0.40 -5.46
N TYR A 240 -19.67 1.74 -5.31
CA TYR A 240 -18.55 2.47 -4.76
C TYR A 240 -18.73 2.73 -3.27
N GLN A 241 -17.65 2.60 -2.50
CA GLN A 241 -17.68 2.76 -1.05
C GLN A 241 -18.09 4.16 -0.60
N ASP A 242 -17.69 5.19 -1.34
CA ASP A 242 -18.08 6.59 -1.07
C ASP A 242 -19.51 6.92 -1.52
N GLY A 243 -20.17 6.04 -2.27
CA GLY A 243 -21.59 6.15 -2.66
C GLY A 243 -22.56 5.57 -1.65
N VAL A 244 -22.10 4.89 -0.59
CA VAL A 244 -22.93 4.19 0.39
C VAL A 244 -22.50 4.48 1.84
N GLU A 245 -23.43 4.37 2.80
CA GLU A 245 -23.11 4.59 4.22
C GLU A 245 -22.36 3.38 4.84
N ASP A 246 -22.68 2.16 4.38
CA ASP A 246 -22.14 0.90 4.87
C ASP A 246 -21.91 -0.05 3.68
N MET A 247 -20.64 -0.22 3.33
CA MET A 247 -20.25 -1.05 2.18
C MET A 247 -20.57 -2.52 2.37
N GLU A 248 -20.43 -3.06 3.59
CA GLU A 248 -20.80 -4.46 3.86
C GLU A 248 -22.31 -4.69 3.73
N ALA A 249 -23.12 -3.73 4.17
CA ALA A 249 -24.57 -3.80 4.01
C ALA A 249 -24.96 -3.72 2.53
N ALA A 250 -24.32 -2.85 1.76
CA ALA A 250 -24.56 -2.72 0.32
C ALA A 250 -24.15 -3.99 -0.47
N MET A 251 -23.01 -4.61 -0.11
CA MET A 251 -22.61 -5.90 -0.67
C MET A 251 -23.66 -6.99 -0.39
N LYS A 252 -24.17 -7.08 0.84
CA LYS A 252 -25.22 -8.05 1.22
C LYS A 252 -26.51 -7.82 0.43
N GLU A 253 -26.93 -6.56 0.31
CA GLU A 253 -28.12 -6.19 -0.47
C GLU A 253 -27.96 -6.58 -1.95
N ALA A 254 -26.78 -6.33 -2.55
CA ALA A 254 -26.49 -6.71 -3.92
C ALA A 254 -26.58 -8.23 -4.14
N LEU A 255 -26.03 -9.03 -3.20
CA LEU A 255 -26.10 -10.48 -3.25
C LEU A 255 -27.55 -11.01 -3.11
N GLU A 256 -28.37 -10.37 -2.27
CA GLU A 256 -29.79 -10.70 -2.11
C GLU A 256 -30.63 -10.31 -3.33
N LYS A 257 -30.34 -9.15 -3.92
CA LYS A 257 -31.01 -8.60 -5.10
C LYS A 257 -30.71 -9.41 -6.38
N HIS A 258 -29.50 -9.94 -6.47
CA HIS A 258 -29.01 -10.69 -7.62
C HIS A 258 -28.59 -12.11 -7.22
N PRO A 259 -29.54 -13.02 -6.87
CA PRO A 259 -29.21 -14.37 -6.45
C PRO A 259 -28.62 -15.24 -7.59
N ASP A 260 -28.61 -14.72 -8.80
CA ASP A 260 -28.03 -15.31 -10.01
C ASP A 260 -26.64 -14.76 -10.35
N LEU A 261 -25.98 -14.03 -9.42
CA LEU A 261 -24.60 -13.61 -9.61
C LEU A 261 -23.67 -14.81 -9.79
N ALA A 262 -22.90 -14.77 -10.86
CA ALA A 262 -21.87 -15.74 -11.20
C ALA A 262 -20.47 -15.30 -10.80
N GLY A 263 -20.22 -13.97 -10.73
CA GLY A 263 -18.92 -13.43 -10.40
C GLY A 263 -18.95 -12.08 -9.68
N VAL A 264 -17.85 -11.81 -8.98
CA VAL A 264 -17.57 -10.54 -8.28
C VAL A 264 -16.14 -10.11 -8.56
N TYR A 265 -15.96 -8.82 -8.82
CA TYR A 265 -14.66 -8.16 -8.85
C TYR A 265 -14.56 -7.13 -7.72
N CYS A 266 -13.45 -7.17 -6.95
CA CYS A 266 -13.14 -6.22 -5.88
C CYS A 266 -11.90 -5.42 -6.25
N THR A 267 -11.98 -4.07 -6.20
CA THR A 267 -10.99 -3.19 -6.83
C THR A 267 -9.75 -2.89 -6.00
N ASN A 268 -9.72 -3.23 -4.70
CA ASN A 268 -8.54 -3.11 -3.83
C ASN A 268 -8.60 -4.13 -2.68
N ALA A 269 -7.56 -4.16 -1.85
CA ALA A 269 -7.43 -5.06 -0.71
C ALA A 269 -8.60 -4.96 0.28
N ASP A 270 -8.96 -3.76 0.72
CA ASP A 270 -9.98 -3.54 1.74
C ASP A 270 -11.35 -4.07 1.30
N ILE A 271 -11.73 -3.74 0.07
CA ILE A 271 -12.98 -4.23 -0.54
C ILE A 271 -12.95 -5.76 -0.72
N SER A 272 -11.82 -6.31 -1.14
CA SER A 272 -11.62 -7.76 -1.28
C SER A 272 -11.79 -8.46 0.08
N GLU A 273 -11.17 -7.92 1.11
CA GLU A 273 -11.23 -8.48 2.47
C GLU A 273 -12.61 -8.35 3.12
N MET A 274 -13.33 -7.25 2.87
CA MET A 274 -14.73 -7.09 3.27
C MET A 274 -15.59 -8.19 2.63
N TYR A 275 -15.51 -8.36 1.31
CA TYR A 275 -16.29 -9.36 0.61
C TYR A 275 -15.96 -10.78 1.07
N LEU A 276 -14.68 -11.12 1.26
CA LEU A 276 -14.24 -12.39 1.81
C LEU A 276 -14.80 -12.65 3.22
N GLY A 277 -14.95 -11.60 4.02
CA GLY A 277 -15.58 -11.67 5.34
C GLY A 277 -17.06 -11.99 5.30
N LEU A 278 -17.75 -11.63 4.22
CA LEU A 278 -19.18 -11.87 4.00
C LEU A 278 -19.48 -13.19 3.32
N LYS A 279 -18.53 -13.69 2.50
CA LYS A 279 -18.72 -14.88 1.68
C LYS A 279 -18.97 -16.12 2.54
N LYS A 280 -20.10 -16.78 2.32
CA LYS A 280 -20.46 -18.00 3.02
C LYS A 280 -20.14 -19.24 2.16
N PRO A 281 -20.05 -20.45 2.75
CA PRO A 281 -19.84 -21.68 1.98
C PRO A 281 -20.88 -21.92 0.88
N GLU A 282 -22.13 -21.48 1.09
CA GLU A 282 -23.20 -21.55 0.09
C GLU A 282 -22.97 -20.63 -1.12
N ASP A 283 -22.16 -19.58 -0.97
CA ASP A 283 -21.80 -18.63 -2.04
C ASP A 283 -20.60 -19.14 -2.86
N SER A 284 -20.21 -20.39 -2.70
CA SER A 284 -19.05 -21.00 -3.36
C SER A 284 -19.11 -21.01 -4.89
N ASN A 285 -20.32 -20.82 -5.46
CA ASN A 285 -20.51 -20.75 -6.90
C ASN A 285 -20.20 -19.37 -7.51
N ILE A 286 -20.03 -18.33 -6.68
CA ILE A 286 -19.68 -16.99 -7.14
C ILE A 286 -18.16 -16.90 -7.29
N VAL A 287 -17.69 -16.75 -8.51
CA VAL A 287 -16.26 -16.54 -8.79
C VAL A 287 -15.86 -15.17 -8.30
N MET A 288 -14.85 -15.11 -7.43
CA MET A 288 -14.30 -13.85 -6.94
C MET A 288 -12.91 -13.60 -7.54
N ILE A 289 -12.68 -12.37 -7.98
CA ILE A 289 -11.36 -11.82 -8.31
C ILE A 289 -11.17 -10.54 -7.49
N GLY A 290 -10.01 -10.42 -6.86
CA GLY A 290 -9.62 -9.23 -6.12
C GLY A 290 -8.45 -8.50 -6.75
N THR A 291 -8.11 -7.39 -6.15
CA THR A 291 -6.88 -6.63 -6.43
C THR A 291 -6.05 -6.57 -5.16
N ASP A 292 -4.74 -6.49 -5.29
CA ASP A 292 -3.72 -6.59 -4.24
C ASP A 292 -3.46 -8.05 -3.81
N ALA A 293 -2.54 -8.30 -2.86
CA ALA A 293 -2.13 -9.66 -2.53
C ALA A 293 -1.81 -9.83 -1.04
N THR A 294 -2.75 -9.39 -0.18
CA THR A 294 -2.61 -9.50 1.27
C THR A 294 -2.61 -10.96 1.74
N ASP A 295 -2.07 -11.22 2.92
CA ASP A 295 -2.09 -12.55 3.55
C ASP A 295 -3.49 -13.19 3.54
N LYS A 296 -4.54 -12.40 3.75
CA LYS A 296 -5.93 -12.88 3.77
C LYS A 296 -6.39 -13.29 2.38
N GLN A 297 -6.05 -12.51 1.34
CA GLN A 297 -6.34 -12.84 -0.05
C GLN A 297 -5.52 -14.07 -0.51
N GLN A 298 -4.22 -14.12 -0.21
CA GLN A 298 -3.39 -15.28 -0.48
C GLN A 298 -3.97 -16.57 0.11
N LYS A 299 -4.45 -16.48 1.37
CA LYS A 299 -5.13 -17.60 2.01
C LYS A 299 -6.43 -17.95 1.28
N ALA A 300 -7.21 -16.97 0.87
CA ALA A 300 -8.46 -17.18 0.15
C ALA A 300 -8.24 -17.86 -1.22
N VAL A 301 -7.18 -17.49 -1.93
CA VAL A 301 -6.77 -18.15 -3.18
C VAL A 301 -6.37 -19.60 -2.92
N LYS A 302 -5.57 -19.88 -1.88
CA LYS A 302 -5.18 -21.25 -1.49
C LYS A 302 -6.40 -22.12 -1.12
N ASP A 303 -7.36 -21.53 -0.46
CA ASP A 303 -8.60 -22.21 -0.02
C ASP A 303 -9.67 -22.31 -1.13
N GLY A 304 -9.47 -21.65 -2.28
CA GLY A 304 -10.40 -21.60 -3.41
C GLY A 304 -11.61 -20.68 -3.18
N ALA A 305 -11.55 -19.79 -2.17
CA ALA A 305 -12.58 -18.78 -1.94
C ALA A 305 -12.44 -17.57 -2.89
N GLU A 306 -11.25 -17.33 -3.37
CA GLU A 306 -10.89 -16.34 -4.39
C GLU A 306 -10.19 -17.06 -5.54
N LEU A 307 -10.55 -16.78 -6.79
CA LEU A 307 -9.97 -17.44 -7.96
C LEU A 307 -8.52 -17.02 -8.15
N GLY A 308 -8.24 -15.76 -7.97
CA GLY A 308 -6.95 -15.14 -8.09
C GLY A 308 -7.04 -13.63 -7.94
N ILE A 309 -5.91 -12.99 -8.02
CA ILE A 309 -5.68 -11.62 -7.64
C ILE A 309 -4.95 -10.90 -8.76
N VAL A 310 -5.35 -9.68 -9.07
CA VAL A 310 -4.54 -8.75 -9.87
C VAL A 310 -3.64 -7.99 -8.92
N SER A 311 -2.37 -8.33 -8.88
CA SER A 311 -1.43 -7.77 -7.93
C SER A 311 -0.54 -6.69 -8.52
N GLN A 312 -0.06 -5.81 -7.67
CA GLN A 312 0.81 -4.67 -7.94
C GLN A 312 2.22 -4.94 -7.39
N ASP A 313 3.19 -4.10 -7.75
CA ASP A 313 4.51 -4.05 -7.10
C ASP A 313 4.65 -2.77 -6.28
N PRO A 314 4.13 -2.76 -5.04
CA PRO A 314 4.17 -1.57 -4.19
C PRO A 314 5.59 -1.21 -3.74
N TYR A 315 6.47 -2.21 -3.58
CA TYR A 315 7.85 -1.97 -3.19
C TYR A 315 8.61 -1.22 -4.29
N ALA A 316 8.56 -1.71 -5.54
CA ALA A 316 9.20 -1.03 -6.66
C ALA A 316 8.59 0.36 -6.88
N MET A 317 7.27 0.51 -6.74
CA MET A 317 6.58 1.80 -6.84
C MET A 317 7.15 2.81 -5.83
N GLY A 318 7.28 2.41 -4.55
CA GLY A 318 7.85 3.26 -3.50
C GLY A 318 9.30 3.63 -3.79
N TYR A 319 10.12 2.65 -4.13
CA TYR A 319 11.54 2.83 -4.43
C TYR A 319 11.76 3.83 -5.58
N ILE A 320 11.09 3.61 -6.71
CA ILE A 320 11.20 4.47 -7.90
C ILE A 320 10.65 5.88 -7.63
N THR A 321 9.62 6.02 -6.79
CA THR A 321 9.05 7.32 -6.42
C THR A 321 10.07 8.21 -5.72
N ILE A 322 10.81 7.69 -4.74
CA ILE A 322 11.85 8.46 -4.04
C ILE A 322 12.99 8.85 -4.98
N LEU A 323 13.48 7.93 -5.81
CA LEU A 323 14.53 8.27 -6.78
C LEU A 323 14.06 9.35 -7.73
N THR A 324 12.83 9.26 -8.23
CA THR A 324 12.23 10.28 -9.10
C THR A 324 12.12 11.64 -8.40
N ALA A 325 11.68 11.65 -7.12
CA ALA A 325 11.58 12.88 -6.35
C ALA A 325 12.95 13.59 -6.20
N LEU A 326 13.98 12.82 -5.89
CA LEU A 326 15.34 13.34 -5.80
C LEU A 326 15.88 13.79 -7.16
N ASP A 327 15.55 13.11 -8.26
CA ASP A 327 15.92 13.50 -9.61
C ASP A 327 15.28 14.84 -10.03
N LEU A 328 14.04 15.08 -9.65
CA LEU A 328 13.36 16.36 -9.92
C LEU A 328 13.98 17.56 -9.18
N THR A 329 14.73 17.33 -8.11
CA THR A 329 15.45 18.42 -7.41
C THR A 329 16.70 18.89 -8.16
N LYS A 330 17.09 18.20 -9.23
CA LYS A 330 18.38 18.40 -9.91
C LYS A 330 18.21 19.20 -11.21
N GLU A 331 19.07 20.17 -11.44
CA GLU A 331 19.10 20.89 -12.71
C GLU A 331 19.62 20.00 -13.84
N GLY A 332 18.91 20.02 -14.98
CA GLY A 332 19.36 19.38 -16.22
C GLY A 332 19.11 17.87 -16.29
N VAL A 333 18.47 17.27 -15.30
CA VAL A 333 18.01 15.88 -15.36
C VAL A 333 16.67 15.82 -16.10
N ASN A 334 16.58 14.95 -17.09
CA ASN A 334 15.33 14.69 -17.79
C ASN A 334 14.61 13.53 -17.11
N VAL A 335 13.56 13.85 -16.36
CA VAL A 335 12.71 12.85 -15.70
C VAL A 335 11.56 12.49 -16.62
N GLU A 336 11.35 11.19 -16.85
CA GLU A 336 10.17 10.70 -17.58
C GLU A 336 8.90 11.08 -16.80
N LYS A 337 7.94 11.74 -17.49
CA LYS A 337 6.73 12.25 -16.85
C LYS A 337 5.90 11.12 -16.24
N ASN A 338 5.68 10.02 -16.98
CA ASN A 338 4.86 8.90 -16.55
C ASN A 338 5.65 7.60 -16.67
N SER A 339 5.68 6.80 -15.60
CA SER A 339 6.20 5.44 -15.64
C SER A 339 5.25 4.53 -14.88
N LEU A 340 4.74 3.52 -15.57
CA LEU A 340 3.74 2.60 -15.05
C LEU A 340 4.35 1.20 -14.91
N LEU A 341 4.12 0.58 -13.76
CA LEU A 341 4.49 -0.80 -13.46
C LEU A 341 3.40 -1.75 -13.95
N GLU A 342 3.83 -2.87 -14.51
CA GLU A 342 2.93 -3.91 -15.01
C GLU A 342 2.25 -4.66 -13.86
N PRO A 343 0.90 -4.75 -13.82
CA PRO A 343 0.23 -5.62 -12.86
C PRO A 343 0.47 -7.09 -13.21
N GLN A 344 0.36 -7.99 -12.22
CA GLN A 344 0.53 -9.42 -12.40
C GLN A 344 -0.70 -10.20 -11.93
N TRP A 345 -1.04 -11.25 -12.68
CA TRP A 345 -2.04 -12.22 -12.24
C TRP A 345 -1.41 -13.22 -11.29
N ILE A 346 -1.96 -13.32 -10.09
CA ILE A 346 -1.54 -14.25 -9.04
C ILE A 346 -2.68 -15.21 -8.73
N ASP A 347 -2.42 -16.51 -8.80
CA ASP A 347 -3.34 -17.55 -8.42
C ASP A 347 -2.64 -18.73 -7.72
N SER A 348 -3.37 -19.77 -7.37
CA SER A 348 -2.84 -20.94 -6.66
C SER A 348 -1.73 -21.69 -7.41
N THR A 349 -1.53 -21.44 -8.68
CA THR A 349 -0.53 -22.13 -9.50
C THR A 349 0.82 -21.38 -9.55
N ASN A 350 0.83 -20.09 -9.28
CA ASN A 350 2.02 -19.26 -9.42
C ASN A 350 2.43 -18.46 -8.17
N MET A 351 1.58 -18.33 -7.15
CA MET A 351 1.85 -17.49 -5.98
C MET A 351 3.05 -17.93 -5.13
N GLU A 352 3.50 -19.19 -5.25
CA GLU A 352 4.69 -19.67 -4.56
C GLU A 352 5.97 -19.59 -5.43
N ASN A 353 5.84 -19.10 -6.65
CA ASN A 353 6.98 -18.92 -7.54
C ASN A 353 7.76 -17.66 -7.15
N PRO A 354 9.08 -17.76 -6.86
CA PRO A 354 9.92 -16.64 -6.47
C PRO A 354 9.90 -15.44 -7.45
N ALA A 355 9.58 -15.68 -8.72
CA ALA A 355 9.45 -14.59 -9.70
C ALA A 355 8.33 -13.61 -9.40
N TYR A 356 7.37 -13.96 -8.52
CA TYR A 356 6.26 -13.11 -8.12
C TYR A 356 6.38 -12.62 -6.67
N SER A 357 7.54 -12.79 -6.02
CA SER A 357 7.72 -12.41 -4.61
C SER A 357 7.43 -10.94 -4.32
N ASN A 358 7.68 -10.04 -5.28
CA ASN A 358 7.40 -8.61 -5.14
C ASN A 358 5.91 -8.27 -5.22
N TYR A 359 5.13 -9.19 -5.77
CA TYR A 359 3.67 -9.06 -5.94
C TYR A 359 2.89 -9.76 -4.82
N ILE A 360 3.57 -10.24 -3.79
CA ILE A 360 2.99 -10.93 -2.63
C ILE A 360 3.37 -10.17 -1.36
N TYR A 361 2.41 -9.71 -0.59
CA TYR A 361 2.66 -8.84 0.57
C TYR A 361 1.62 -8.97 1.69
#